data_c50d89ef02bf3a216cbf3b85b9d987c6
#
_entry.id   c50d89ef02bf3a216cbf3b85b9d987c6
#
_cell.length_a   1.000
_cell.length_b   1.000
_cell.length_c   1.000
_cell.angle_alpha   90.00
_cell.angle_beta   90.00
_cell.angle_gamma   90.00
#
_symmetry.space_group_name_H-M   'P 1'
#
loop_
_entity.id
_entity.type
_entity.pdbx_description
1 polymer ?
#
loop_
_entity_poly.entity_id
_entity_poly.type
_entity_poly.pdbx_seq_one_letter_code
_entity_poly.pdbx_strand_id
1 'polypeptide(L)'
;MSISIKRKIGQLIISGFRGKTLGECSDVLNFITEYNIGGVILFDEDLEIGTPGTRNIESPDQLKDLTDKLQNISENSLFIAIDQEGGKVTRLKQMYGFKNTPSWQHIGYLNNTLITKEHSDSIALVLSNCGINLNFAPVLDIS
;
A
#
# COMPACT_ATOMS: atom_id res chain seq x y z
N MET A 1 -6.28 -11.09 -29.69
CA MET A 1 -5.85 -12.37 -29.07
C MET A 1 -6.60 -12.56 -27.76
N SER A 2 -7.07 -13.77 -27.44
CA SER A 2 -7.73 -14.01 -26.16
C SER A 2 -6.68 -14.11 -25.04
N ILE A 3 -6.88 -13.41 -23.94
CA ILE A 3 -6.04 -13.52 -22.73
C ILE A 3 -6.19 -14.93 -22.16
N SER A 4 -5.07 -15.60 -21.82
CA SER A 4 -5.08 -16.95 -21.25
C SER A 4 -5.79 -16.97 -19.90
N ILE A 5 -6.35 -18.11 -19.51
CA ILE A 5 -7.05 -18.29 -18.22
C ILE A 5 -6.09 -18.04 -17.05
N LYS A 6 -4.82 -18.43 -17.16
CA LYS A 6 -3.75 -18.17 -16.19
C LYS A 6 -3.63 -16.65 -15.89
N ARG A 7 -3.57 -15.83 -16.93
CA ARG A 7 -3.44 -14.37 -16.81
C ARG A 7 -4.72 -13.70 -16.29
N LYS A 8 -5.89 -14.28 -16.59
CA LYS A 8 -7.17 -13.80 -16.02
C LYS A 8 -7.25 -14.07 -14.52
N ILE A 9 -6.82 -15.26 -14.09
CA ILE A 9 -6.75 -15.60 -12.66
C ILE A 9 -5.77 -14.70 -11.93
N GLY A 10 -4.59 -14.44 -12.52
CA GLY A 10 -3.61 -13.52 -11.95
C GLY A 10 -4.20 -12.16 -11.59
N GLN A 11 -5.06 -11.60 -12.44
CA GLN A 11 -5.71 -10.30 -12.19
C GLN A 11 -6.64 -10.26 -10.95
N LEU A 12 -6.99 -11.41 -10.38
CA LEU A 12 -7.79 -11.51 -9.16
C LEU A 12 -6.92 -11.58 -7.89
N ILE A 13 -5.60 -11.55 -8.03
CA ILE A 13 -4.65 -11.74 -6.94
C ILE A 13 -3.95 -10.42 -6.61
N ILE A 14 -3.94 -10.07 -5.32
CA ILE A 14 -3.07 -9.05 -4.74
C ILE A 14 -2.09 -9.78 -3.81
N SER A 15 -0.79 -9.59 -4.01
CA SER A 15 0.26 -10.29 -3.25
C SER A 15 1.13 -9.32 -2.46
N GLY A 16 1.46 -9.68 -1.22
CA GLY A 16 2.55 -9.03 -0.48
C GLY A 16 3.91 -9.53 -0.97
N PHE A 17 4.96 -8.75 -0.70
CA PHE A 17 6.32 -9.08 -1.09
C PHE A 17 7.34 -8.51 -0.10
N ARG A 18 8.60 -8.91 -0.22
CA ARG A 18 9.75 -8.36 0.53
C ARG A 18 10.62 -7.52 -0.39
N GLY A 19 11.31 -6.55 0.19
CA GLY A 19 12.25 -5.66 -0.50
C GLY A 19 11.76 -4.23 -0.62
N LYS A 20 12.71 -3.30 -0.64
CA LYS A 20 12.51 -1.85 -0.74
C LYS A 20 12.88 -1.30 -2.11
N THR A 21 13.62 -2.07 -2.87
CA THR A 21 14.04 -1.74 -4.23
C THR A 21 13.62 -2.83 -5.20
N LEU A 22 13.48 -2.48 -6.47
CA LEU A 22 13.10 -3.45 -7.50
C LEU A 22 14.06 -4.64 -7.57
N GLY A 23 15.36 -4.42 -7.32
CA GLY A 23 16.37 -5.48 -7.32
C GLY A 23 16.23 -6.50 -6.18
N GLU A 24 15.56 -6.12 -5.08
CA GLU A 24 15.29 -6.99 -3.94
C GLU A 24 13.96 -7.75 -4.06
N CYS A 25 13.16 -7.43 -5.07
CA CYS A 25 11.76 -7.89 -5.21
C CYS A 25 11.60 -9.02 -6.24
N SER A 26 12.56 -9.92 -6.38
CA SER A 26 12.57 -10.95 -7.44
C SER A 26 11.28 -11.75 -7.56
N ASP A 27 10.68 -12.14 -6.44
CA ASP A 27 9.48 -12.96 -6.42
C ASP A 27 8.27 -12.21 -6.98
N VAL A 28 8.06 -10.95 -6.54
CA VAL A 28 6.93 -10.16 -7.03
C VAL A 28 7.10 -9.75 -8.49
N LEU A 29 8.34 -9.54 -8.95
CA LEU A 29 8.62 -9.31 -10.37
C LEU A 29 8.09 -10.45 -11.21
N ASN A 30 8.39 -11.69 -10.80
CA ASN A 30 7.93 -12.89 -11.49
C ASN A 30 6.39 -12.99 -11.47
N PHE A 31 5.76 -12.66 -10.34
CA PHE A 31 4.29 -12.65 -10.24
C PHE A 31 3.65 -11.61 -11.18
N ILE A 32 4.24 -10.43 -11.30
CA ILE A 32 3.74 -9.38 -12.21
C ILE A 32 3.93 -9.80 -13.68
N THR A 33 5.14 -10.23 -14.07
CA THR A 33 5.46 -10.46 -15.48
C THR A 33 4.91 -11.78 -16.03
N GLU A 34 5.02 -12.88 -15.25
CA GLU A 34 4.62 -14.22 -15.70
C GLU A 34 3.14 -14.52 -15.44
N TYR A 35 2.62 -14.10 -14.30
CA TYR A 35 1.25 -14.41 -13.87
C TYR A 35 0.30 -13.26 -14.09
N ASN A 36 0.81 -12.05 -14.37
CA ASN A 36 -0.01 -10.86 -14.58
C ASN A 36 -0.96 -10.60 -13.40
N ILE A 37 -0.41 -10.59 -12.16
CA ILE A 37 -1.23 -10.34 -10.95
C ILE A 37 -1.88 -8.95 -10.99
N GLY A 38 -3.06 -8.83 -10.35
CA GLY A 38 -3.85 -7.61 -10.32
C GLY A 38 -3.28 -6.53 -9.42
N GLY A 39 -2.48 -6.90 -8.42
CA GLY A 39 -1.92 -5.93 -7.50
C GLY A 39 -0.89 -6.46 -6.53
N VAL A 40 -0.32 -5.51 -5.80
CA VAL A 40 0.59 -5.76 -4.68
C VAL A 40 0.10 -5.02 -3.44
N ILE A 41 0.45 -5.53 -2.25
CA ILE A 41 0.18 -4.85 -0.97
C ILE A 41 1.49 -4.56 -0.24
N LEU A 42 1.62 -3.33 0.24
CA LEU A 42 2.80 -2.81 0.91
C LEU A 42 2.66 -2.90 2.42
N PHE A 43 3.75 -3.28 3.08
CA PHE A 43 3.87 -3.31 4.53
C PHE A 43 5.15 -2.59 4.97
N ASP A 44 5.18 -2.10 6.18
CA ASP A 44 6.37 -1.49 6.80
C ASP A 44 7.20 -2.49 7.60
N GLU A 45 6.58 -3.58 8.04
CA GLU A 45 7.16 -4.56 8.95
C GLU A 45 6.99 -5.99 8.43
N ASP A 46 8.04 -6.79 8.54
CA ASP A 46 7.97 -8.24 8.35
C ASP A 46 7.70 -8.90 9.70
N LEU A 47 6.57 -9.60 9.82
CA LEU A 47 6.15 -10.22 11.07
C LEU A 47 7.09 -11.33 11.56
N GLU A 48 7.86 -11.94 10.66
CA GLU A 48 8.88 -12.94 11.05
C GLU A 48 10.09 -12.28 11.70
N ILE A 49 10.42 -11.05 11.30
CA ILE A 49 11.54 -10.27 11.85
C ILE A 49 11.08 -9.43 13.05
N GLY A 50 9.84 -8.94 13.02
CA GLY A 50 9.21 -8.21 14.12
C GLY A 50 9.78 -6.82 14.38
N THR A 51 10.38 -6.18 13.36
CA THR A 51 10.93 -4.82 13.47
C THR A 51 10.44 -3.91 12.36
N PRO A 52 10.12 -2.64 12.67
CA PRO A 52 9.74 -1.66 11.65
C PRO A 52 10.82 -1.44 10.58
N GLY A 53 10.42 -1.10 9.36
CA GLY A 53 11.34 -0.82 8.26
C GLY A 53 12.00 -2.06 7.63
N THR A 54 11.50 -3.25 7.94
CA THR A 54 12.07 -4.50 7.42
C THR A 54 11.41 -5.00 6.14
N ARG A 55 10.43 -4.25 5.58
CA ARG A 55 9.71 -4.71 4.39
C ARG A 55 9.80 -3.73 3.22
N ASN A 56 8.77 -2.94 2.96
CA ASN A 56 8.71 -2.17 1.71
C ASN A 56 8.93 -0.66 1.89
N ILE A 57 8.89 -0.15 3.13
CA ILE A 57 8.80 1.29 3.41
C ILE A 57 10.04 1.75 4.19
N GLU A 58 10.69 2.81 3.68
CA GLU A 58 11.86 3.44 4.30
C GLU A 58 11.77 4.97 4.29
N SER A 59 11.27 5.56 3.21
CA SER A 59 11.04 6.99 3.08
C SER A 59 9.99 7.28 2.01
N PRO A 60 9.41 8.50 1.94
CA PRO A 60 8.48 8.86 0.87
C PRO A 60 9.08 8.72 -0.53
N ASP A 61 10.32 9.17 -0.71
CA ASP A 61 10.99 9.14 -2.02
C ASP A 61 11.33 7.71 -2.44
N GLN A 62 11.82 6.87 -1.51
CA GLN A 62 12.09 5.45 -1.77
C GLN A 62 10.79 4.73 -2.15
N LEU A 63 9.71 4.99 -1.41
CA LEU A 63 8.42 4.36 -1.65
C LEU A 63 7.84 4.74 -3.02
N LYS A 64 7.94 6.03 -3.38
CA LYS A 64 7.52 6.53 -4.69
C LYS A 64 8.32 5.88 -5.83
N ASP A 65 9.64 5.80 -5.70
CA ASP A 65 10.52 5.14 -6.69
C ASP A 65 10.15 3.65 -6.87
N LEU A 66 9.90 2.94 -5.76
CA LEU A 66 9.48 1.53 -5.79
C LEU A 66 8.14 1.37 -6.52
N THR A 67 7.14 2.16 -6.15
CA THR A 67 5.79 2.06 -6.74
C THR A 67 5.78 2.41 -8.23
N ASP A 68 6.52 3.44 -8.65
CA ASP A 68 6.66 3.81 -10.06
C ASP A 68 7.31 2.68 -10.88
N LYS A 69 8.36 2.06 -10.34
CA LYS A 69 9.03 0.94 -11.00
C LYS A 69 8.12 -0.28 -11.12
N LEU A 70 7.33 -0.60 -10.07
CA LEU A 70 6.35 -1.69 -10.11
C LEU A 70 5.26 -1.45 -11.16
N GLN A 71 4.74 -0.21 -11.27
CA GLN A 71 3.77 0.15 -12.31
C GLN A 71 4.38 0.02 -13.71
N ASN A 72 5.62 0.45 -13.90
CA ASN A 72 6.28 0.46 -15.21
C ASN A 72 6.58 -0.94 -15.77
N ILE A 73 6.74 -1.97 -14.92
CA ILE A 73 6.95 -3.35 -15.36
C ILE A 73 5.66 -4.12 -15.62
N SER A 74 4.53 -3.61 -15.14
CA SER A 74 3.24 -4.24 -15.34
C SER A 74 2.65 -3.87 -16.71
N GLU A 75 2.14 -4.87 -17.44
CA GLU A 75 1.43 -4.62 -18.72
C GLU A 75 0.09 -3.93 -18.52
N ASN A 76 -0.53 -4.10 -17.35
CA ASN A 76 -1.80 -3.49 -16.98
C ASN A 76 -1.60 -2.55 -15.79
N SER A 77 -2.56 -1.66 -15.55
CA SER A 77 -2.56 -0.87 -14.32
C SER A 77 -2.60 -1.79 -13.11
N LEU A 78 -1.56 -1.71 -12.26
CA LEU A 78 -1.40 -2.53 -11.07
C LEU A 78 -2.09 -1.85 -9.88
N PHE A 79 -2.87 -2.58 -9.10
CA PHE A 79 -3.27 -2.11 -7.79
C PHE A 79 -2.06 -2.11 -6.86
N ILE A 80 -1.73 -0.97 -6.31
CA ILE A 80 -0.74 -0.82 -5.24
C ILE A 80 -1.50 -0.48 -3.97
N ALA A 81 -1.62 -1.47 -3.11
CA ALA A 81 -2.47 -1.43 -1.92
C ALA A 81 -1.68 -1.20 -0.63
N ILE A 82 -2.37 -0.68 0.40
CA ILE A 82 -1.83 -0.49 1.74
C ILE A 82 -2.97 -0.54 2.78
N ASP A 83 -2.65 -0.87 4.05
CA ASP A 83 -3.52 -0.69 5.21
C ASP A 83 -3.14 0.59 5.95
N GLN A 84 -3.51 1.74 5.44
CA GLN A 84 -3.25 3.03 6.10
C GLN A 84 -4.51 3.54 6.79
N GLU A 85 -4.72 3.08 8.03
CA GLU A 85 -5.88 3.44 8.84
C GLU A 85 -5.61 4.61 9.79
N GLY A 86 -4.35 4.79 10.16
CA GLY A 86 -3.96 5.69 11.25
C GLY A 86 -4.02 5.02 12.64
N GLY A 87 -3.52 5.70 13.66
CA GLY A 87 -3.42 5.14 15.01
C GLY A 87 -2.52 3.91 15.06
N LYS A 88 -3.04 2.77 15.51
CA LYS A 88 -2.26 1.51 15.68
C LYS A 88 -1.97 0.84 14.34
N VAL A 89 -2.89 0.91 13.38
CA VAL A 89 -2.71 0.31 12.04
C VAL A 89 -2.30 1.42 11.07
N THR A 90 -1.01 1.71 11.07
CA THR A 90 -0.40 2.69 10.18
C THR A 90 0.92 2.14 9.64
N ARG A 91 1.10 2.20 8.34
CA ARG A 91 2.32 1.77 7.65
C ARG A 91 3.24 2.95 7.37
N LEU A 92 2.64 4.12 7.09
CA LEU A 92 3.36 5.36 6.82
C LEU A 92 3.66 6.08 8.14
N LYS A 93 4.71 5.65 8.84
CA LYS A 93 5.08 6.11 10.19
C LYS A 93 5.99 7.35 10.15
N GLN A 94 5.99 8.12 11.25
CA GLN A 94 6.88 9.29 11.40
C GLN A 94 8.37 8.95 11.23
N MET A 95 8.79 7.78 11.69
CA MET A 95 10.17 7.33 11.57
C MET A 95 10.64 7.19 10.11
N TYR A 96 9.70 7.09 9.15
CA TYR A 96 9.97 7.07 7.71
C TYR A 96 9.77 8.45 7.05
N GLY A 97 9.55 9.52 7.82
CA GLY A 97 9.36 10.87 7.30
C GLY A 97 7.91 11.26 6.98
N PHE A 98 6.93 10.41 7.32
CA PHE A 98 5.51 10.73 7.13
C PHE A 98 4.92 11.48 8.33
N LYS A 99 3.82 12.19 8.12
CA LYS A 99 3.07 12.82 9.20
C LYS A 99 2.30 11.76 9.99
N ASN A 100 2.16 11.97 11.30
CA ASN A 100 1.33 11.12 12.12
C ASN A 100 -0.15 11.21 11.70
N THR A 101 -0.82 10.05 11.64
CA THR A 101 -2.21 9.93 11.22
C THR A 101 -3.05 9.46 12.42
N PRO A 102 -4.01 10.27 12.92
CA PRO A 102 -4.91 9.84 13.99
C PRO A 102 -5.77 8.63 13.55
N SER A 103 -6.26 7.86 14.53
CA SER A 103 -7.15 6.73 14.26
C SER A 103 -8.55 7.19 13.86
N TRP A 104 -9.26 6.36 13.08
CA TRP A 104 -10.66 6.59 12.75
C TRP A 104 -11.56 6.65 13.97
N GLN A 105 -11.25 5.89 15.03
CA GLN A 105 -11.93 5.99 16.30
C GLN A 105 -11.84 7.41 16.89
N HIS A 106 -10.64 8.01 16.88
CA HIS A 106 -10.45 9.39 17.34
C HIS A 106 -11.25 10.38 16.49
N ILE A 107 -11.22 10.23 15.16
CA ILE A 107 -12.00 11.06 14.24
C ILE A 107 -13.49 10.92 14.51
N GLY A 108 -13.97 9.69 14.78
CA GLY A 108 -15.36 9.43 15.16
C GLY A 108 -15.78 10.14 16.46
N TYR A 109 -14.91 10.16 17.47
CA TYR A 109 -15.19 10.90 18.72
C TYR A 109 -15.35 12.41 18.52
N LEU A 110 -14.67 13.00 17.55
CA LEU A 110 -14.81 14.42 17.22
C LEU A 110 -16.19 14.73 16.61
N ASN A 111 -16.88 13.73 16.08
CA ASN A 111 -18.23 13.81 15.50
C ASN A 111 -18.41 15.02 14.57
N ASN A 112 -17.45 15.25 13.68
CA ASN A 112 -17.41 16.40 12.78
C ASN A 112 -17.06 15.94 11.36
N THR A 113 -18.02 16.05 10.45
CA THR A 113 -17.88 15.59 9.05
C THR A 113 -16.84 16.38 8.26
N LEU A 114 -16.60 17.65 8.59
CA LEU A 114 -15.54 18.44 7.94
C LEU A 114 -14.17 17.93 8.33
N ILE A 115 -13.94 17.66 9.61
CA ILE A 115 -12.68 17.06 10.10
C ILE A 115 -12.48 15.67 9.48
N THR A 116 -13.56 14.87 9.41
CA THR A 116 -13.50 13.55 8.74
C THR A 116 -13.07 13.66 7.29
N LYS A 117 -13.64 14.64 6.56
CA LYS A 117 -13.27 14.88 5.17
C LYS A 117 -11.81 15.32 5.04
N GLU A 118 -11.38 16.30 5.82
CA GLU A 118 -9.98 16.79 5.80
C GLU A 118 -8.98 15.69 6.12
N HIS A 119 -9.31 14.82 7.07
CA HIS A 119 -8.51 13.65 7.42
C HIS A 119 -8.41 12.67 6.24
N SER A 120 -9.54 12.35 5.61
CA SER A 120 -9.58 11.47 4.43
C SER A 120 -8.79 12.05 3.26
N ASP A 121 -8.97 13.33 2.97
CA ASP A 121 -8.26 14.04 1.88
C ASP A 121 -6.74 14.04 2.14
N SER A 122 -6.33 14.23 3.40
CA SER A 122 -4.91 14.19 3.80
C SER A 122 -4.29 12.81 3.57
N ILE A 123 -4.97 11.73 3.96
CA ILE A 123 -4.51 10.37 3.70
C ILE A 123 -4.43 10.12 2.19
N ALA A 124 -5.49 10.43 1.45
CA ALA A 124 -5.56 10.23 0.01
C ALA A 124 -4.42 10.94 -0.74
N LEU A 125 -4.11 12.18 -0.35
CA LEU A 125 -3.02 12.95 -0.92
C LEU A 125 -1.66 12.29 -0.68
N VAL A 126 -1.38 11.84 0.55
CA VAL A 126 -0.11 11.17 0.88
C VAL A 126 0.02 9.86 0.09
N LEU A 127 -1.03 9.05 0.03
CA LEU A 127 -1.02 7.79 -0.72
C LEU A 127 -0.79 8.03 -2.22
N SER A 128 -1.51 8.99 -2.81
CA SER A 128 -1.36 9.36 -4.22
C SER A 128 0.06 9.84 -4.55
N ASN A 129 0.65 10.67 -3.67
CA ASN A 129 2.03 11.14 -3.84
C ASN A 129 3.06 9.99 -3.79
N CYS A 130 2.75 8.92 -3.07
CA CYS A 130 3.57 7.71 -3.03
C CYS A 130 3.21 6.68 -4.11
N GLY A 131 2.33 7.00 -5.07
CA GLY A 131 1.92 6.08 -6.13
C GLY A 131 1.02 4.93 -5.67
N ILE A 132 0.44 5.03 -4.47
CA ILE A 132 -0.49 4.05 -3.90
C ILE A 132 -1.90 4.40 -4.36
N ASN A 133 -2.62 3.45 -4.95
CA ASN A 133 -3.93 3.67 -5.57
C ASN A 133 -5.08 2.84 -4.95
N LEU A 134 -4.78 2.06 -3.91
CA LEU A 134 -5.79 1.29 -3.16
C LEU A 134 -5.47 1.36 -1.65
N ASN A 135 -6.46 1.71 -0.82
CA ASN A 135 -6.32 1.69 0.63
C ASN A 135 -7.39 0.78 1.24
N PHE A 136 -6.98 -0.21 2.02
CA PHE A 136 -7.89 -1.09 2.77
C PHE A 136 -8.30 -0.44 4.11
N ALA A 137 -8.80 0.79 4.05
CA ALA A 137 -9.29 1.59 5.16
C ALA A 137 -10.48 2.44 4.72
N PRO A 138 -11.33 2.89 5.65
CA PRO A 138 -11.30 2.64 7.08
C PRO A 138 -11.87 1.28 7.48
N VAL A 139 -11.49 0.76 8.65
CA VAL A 139 -12.22 -0.32 9.32
C VAL A 139 -13.62 0.18 9.69
N LEU A 140 -14.63 -0.60 9.35
CA LEU A 140 -16.04 -0.28 9.62
C LEU A 140 -16.62 -1.05 10.81
N ASP A 141 -15.79 -1.78 11.55
CA ASP A 141 -16.18 -2.52 12.74
C ASP A 141 -16.61 -1.54 13.84
N ILE A 142 -17.82 -1.72 14.31
CA ILE A 142 -18.40 -0.96 15.43
C ILE A 142 -18.41 -1.90 16.63
N SER A 143 -17.56 -1.63 17.61
CA SER A 143 -17.54 -2.31 18.90
C SER A 143 -18.14 -1.43 19.99
#